data_d76c5ccc037eeffad2d4ad3b099c79c1
#
_entry.id   d76c5ccc037eeffad2d4ad3b099c79c1
#
_cell.length_a   1.000
_cell.length_b   1.000
_cell.length_c   1.000
_cell.angle_alpha   90.00
_cell.angle_beta   90.00
_cell.angle_gamma   90.00
#
_symmetry.space_group_name_H-M   'P 1'
#
loop_
_entity.id
_entity.type
_entity.pdbx_description
1 polymer ?
#
loop_
_entity_poly.entity_id
_entity_poly.type
_entity_poly.pdbx_seq_one_letter_code
_entity_poly.pdbx_strand_id
1 'polypeptide(L)'
;MQRRAFLGALAAAARGAAPPVKIGHREASMKMIGDPRVFEVASRIPGLLGVELQIVSGDHKLWPKETLKVYKRAANRWGMQIPSLSSPFGRGSAMNKPNAGEFLRKAIPCAEFLGSSVILVPFFRDNCPSMSDESQYGPVVETLKQLGPVAADAGVILGLENSLDPADNAKLVDLVGHPNVRMYFDLDNGEFYGHKGKVIPGIKLLGRDRICQVHVKNEERLIEEPGRIDWRAAFRELKSIRYDGWIVLESRHTTEQQLIDSTTRNIQFIRKELSS
;
A
#
# COMPACT_ATOMS: atom_id res chain seq x y z
N MET A 1 -20.10 3.94 -59.26
CA MET A 1 -20.46 3.98 -57.84
C MET A 1 -20.15 2.61 -57.23
N GLN A 2 -18.99 2.46 -56.63
CA GLN A 2 -18.59 1.22 -55.95
C GLN A 2 -18.62 1.46 -54.42
N ARG A 3 -19.51 0.75 -53.73
CA ARG A 3 -19.57 0.73 -52.27
C ARG A 3 -18.46 -0.22 -51.75
N ARG A 4 -17.47 0.33 -51.10
CA ARG A 4 -16.48 -0.44 -50.31
C ARG A 4 -17.10 -0.86 -48.98
N ALA A 5 -17.27 -2.14 -48.77
CA ALA A 5 -17.62 -2.74 -47.49
C ALA A 5 -16.39 -2.70 -46.60
N PHE A 6 -16.52 -2.03 -45.41
CA PHE A 6 -15.53 -2.09 -44.35
C PHE A 6 -15.81 -3.36 -43.51
N LEU A 7 -14.99 -4.38 -43.69
CA LEU A 7 -14.91 -5.52 -42.80
C LEU A 7 -14.13 -5.08 -41.53
N GLY A 8 -14.86 -4.84 -40.46
CA GLY A 8 -14.27 -4.64 -39.12
C GLY A 8 -13.75 -5.98 -38.59
N ALA A 9 -12.44 -6.15 -38.58
CA ALA A 9 -11.79 -7.25 -37.86
C ALA A 9 -11.88 -6.94 -36.35
N LEU A 10 -12.70 -7.70 -35.61
CA LEU A 10 -12.59 -7.77 -34.15
C LEU A 10 -11.26 -8.43 -33.80
N ALA A 11 -10.29 -7.64 -33.38
CA ALA A 11 -9.09 -8.15 -32.76
C ALA A 11 -9.48 -8.71 -31.38
N ALA A 12 -9.52 -10.04 -31.27
CA ALA A 12 -9.58 -10.74 -30.01
C ALA A 12 -8.30 -10.39 -29.24
N ALA A 13 -8.40 -9.50 -28.25
CA ALA A 13 -7.30 -9.19 -27.34
C ALA A 13 -6.90 -10.49 -26.66
N ALA A 14 -5.72 -11.00 -27.00
CA ALA A 14 -5.08 -12.09 -26.27
C ALA A 14 -5.03 -11.68 -24.80
N ARG A 15 -5.70 -12.45 -23.93
CA ARG A 15 -5.63 -12.29 -22.47
C ARG A 15 -4.20 -12.67 -22.06
N GLY A 16 -3.27 -11.72 -22.16
CA GLY A 16 -1.93 -11.86 -21.62
C GLY A 16 -2.00 -12.15 -20.11
N ALA A 17 -1.08 -12.98 -19.63
CA ALA A 17 -0.90 -13.19 -18.19
C ALA A 17 -0.77 -11.83 -17.51
N ALA A 18 -1.43 -11.65 -16.35
CA ALA A 18 -1.29 -10.43 -15.58
C ALA A 18 0.21 -10.17 -15.31
N PRO A 19 0.67 -8.92 -15.37
CA PRO A 19 2.07 -8.62 -15.09
C PRO A 19 2.42 -9.12 -13.67
N PRO A 20 3.64 -9.63 -13.46
CA PRO A 20 4.03 -10.16 -12.18
C PRO A 20 3.93 -9.06 -11.11
N VAL A 21 3.32 -9.40 -9.97
CA VAL A 21 3.16 -8.51 -8.82
C VAL A 21 4.52 -7.96 -8.41
N LYS A 22 4.59 -6.66 -8.17
CA LYS A 22 5.79 -5.97 -7.69
C LYS A 22 5.93 -6.11 -6.20
N ILE A 23 7.15 -6.34 -5.71
CA ILE A 23 7.41 -6.53 -4.29
C ILE A 23 8.33 -5.41 -3.80
N GLY A 24 7.91 -4.76 -2.72
CA GLY A 24 8.64 -3.73 -1.99
C GLY A 24 8.86 -4.14 -0.54
N HIS A 25 9.64 -3.34 0.19
CA HIS A 25 9.81 -3.46 1.63
C HIS A 25 9.68 -2.10 2.30
N ARG A 26 9.14 -2.07 3.51
CA ARG A 26 8.97 -0.83 4.27
C ARG A 26 10.27 -0.42 4.96
N GLU A 27 10.75 0.84 4.77
CA GLU A 27 11.98 1.32 5.39
C GLU A 27 11.94 1.28 6.93
N ALA A 28 10.75 1.50 7.52
CA ALA A 28 10.57 1.42 8.96
C ALA A 28 10.90 0.01 9.51
N SER A 29 10.49 -1.03 8.80
CA SER A 29 10.79 -2.42 9.17
C SER A 29 12.25 -2.80 8.87
N MET A 30 12.89 -2.10 7.93
CA MET A 30 14.34 -2.18 7.69
C MET A 30 15.16 -1.41 8.75
N LYS A 31 14.51 -0.68 9.67
CA LYS A 31 15.12 0.20 10.69
C LYS A 31 15.99 1.32 10.09
N MET A 32 15.58 1.85 8.94
CA MET A 32 16.36 2.84 8.19
C MET A 32 15.58 4.14 7.91
N ILE A 33 14.57 4.47 8.75
CA ILE A 33 13.80 5.71 8.58
C ILE A 33 14.76 6.92 8.61
N GLY A 34 14.64 7.75 7.58
CA GLY A 34 15.46 8.96 7.48
C GLY A 34 16.84 8.75 6.86
N ASP A 35 17.19 7.52 6.47
CA ASP A 35 18.48 7.18 5.87
C ASP A 35 18.31 6.78 4.38
N PRO A 36 18.72 7.63 3.43
CA PRO A 36 18.59 7.31 2.01
C PRO A 36 19.46 6.12 1.53
N ARG A 37 20.38 5.59 2.36
CA ARG A 37 21.12 4.34 2.08
C ARG A 37 20.19 3.13 2.09
N VAL A 38 18.96 3.26 2.53
CA VAL A 38 17.93 2.21 2.45
C VAL A 38 17.80 1.64 1.03
N PHE A 39 17.94 2.46 -0.01
CA PHE A 39 17.91 1.99 -1.40
C PHE A 39 19.11 1.15 -1.79
N GLU A 40 20.30 1.47 -1.27
CA GLU A 40 21.50 0.66 -1.45
C GLU A 40 21.31 -0.73 -0.83
N VAL A 41 20.86 -0.78 0.42
CA VAL A 41 20.58 -2.04 1.12
C VAL A 41 19.50 -2.83 0.37
N ALA A 42 18.41 -2.19 -0.01
CA ALA A 42 17.31 -2.81 -0.74
C ALA A 42 17.75 -3.39 -2.09
N SER A 43 18.65 -2.71 -2.82
CA SER A 43 19.16 -3.17 -4.12
C SER A 43 19.97 -4.47 -4.06
N ARG A 44 20.48 -4.83 -2.88
CA ARG A 44 21.20 -6.09 -2.65
C ARG A 44 20.27 -7.28 -2.39
N ILE A 45 18.95 -7.04 -2.26
CA ILE A 45 17.96 -8.09 -2.02
C ILE A 45 17.41 -8.59 -3.36
N PRO A 46 17.68 -9.84 -3.77
CA PRO A 46 17.24 -10.37 -5.04
C PRO A 46 15.72 -10.32 -5.22
N GLY A 47 15.28 -9.61 -6.26
CA GLY A 47 13.87 -9.51 -6.62
C GLY A 47 13.06 -8.47 -5.86
N LEU A 48 13.65 -7.72 -4.94
CA LEU A 48 13.04 -6.53 -4.36
C LEU A 48 13.09 -5.39 -5.36
N LEU A 49 11.97 -4.70 -5.56
CA LEU A 49 11.82 -3.67 -6.60
C LEU A 49 11.65 -2.27 -6.04
N GLY A 50 11.30 -2.13 -4.77
CA GLY A 50 11.03 -0.81 -4.22
C GLY A 50 11.06 -0.74 -2.69
N VAL A 51 11.06 0.49 -2.19
CA VAL A 51 11.04 0.80 -0.77
C VAL A 51 9.90 1.76 -0.47
N GLU A 52 9.01 1.37 0.45
CA GLU A 52 8.01 2.26 1.03
C GLU A 52 8.70 3.19 2.02
N LEU A 53 8.53 4.49 1.85
CA LEU A 53 9.17 5.51 2.68
C LEU A 53 8.22 6.06 3.74
N GLN A 54 8.76 6.38 4.92
CA GLN A 54 8.05 7.06 5.99
C GLN A 54 8.08 8.57 5.78
N ILE A 55 6.91 9.24 5.75
CA ILE A 55 6.85 10.70 5.58
C ILE A 55 7.25 11.44 6.85
N VAL A 56 6.71 10.97 7.99
CA VAL A 56 6.96 11.59 9.30
C VAL A 56 7.31 10.53 10.33
N SER A 57 8.43 10.72 11.03
CA SER A 57 8.81 9.89 12.19
C SER A 57 9.73 10.71 13.11
N GLY A 58 9.28 11.08 14.31
CA GLY A 58 10.02 11.99 15.18
C GLY A 58 10.37 13.29 14.47
N ASP A 59 11.66 13.59 14.39
CA ASP A 59 12.18 14.79 13.71
C ASP A 59 12.32 14.59 12.20
N HIS A 60 12.29 13.35 11.73
CA HIS A 60 12.33 13.07 10.28
C HIS A 60 11.05 13.56 9.59
N LYS A 61 11.24 14.33 8.52
CA LYS A 61 10.18 14.80 7.64
C LYS A 61 10.66 14.73 6.19
N LEU A 62 9.85 14.10 5.34
CA LEU A 62 10.20 13.90 3.94
C LEU A 62 9.90 15.14 3.06
N TRP A 63 8.98 16.02 3.46
CA TRP A 63 8.51 17.13 2.64
C TRP A 63 9.48 18.28 2.35
N PRO A 64 10.59 18.55 3.10
CA PRO A 64 11.56 19.54 2.63
C PRO A 64 12.11 19.17 1.24
N LYS A 65 12.12 20.11 0.31
CA LYS A 65 12.50 19.90 -1.11
C LYS A 65 13.88 19.26 -1.26
N GLU A 66 14.82 19.64 -0.42
CA GLU A 66 16.18 19.07 -0.48
C GLU A 66 16.19 17.61 -0.02
N THR A 67 15.41 17.27 1.01
CA THR A 67 15.22 15.86 1.43
C THR A 67 14.63 15.03 0.30
N LEU A 68 13.56 15.51 -0.35
CA LEU A 68 12.93 14.82 -1.49
C LEU A 68 13.94 14.58 -2.63
N LYS A 69 14.77 15.57 -2.95
CA LYS A 69 15.82 15.42 -3.98
C LYS A 69 16.86 14.37 -3.61
N VAL A 70 17.26 14.29 -2.32
CA VAL A 70 18.21 13.28 -1.84
C VAL A 70 17.62 11.89 -2.04
N TYR A 71 16.39 11.65 -1.59
CA TYR A 71 15.73 10.36 -1.72
C TYR A 71 15.50 9.97 -3.19
N LYS A 72 15.05 10.90 -4.03
CA LYS A 72 14.86 10.63 -5.47
C LYS A 72 16.17 10.25 -6.17
N ARG A 73 17.27 10.97 -5.88
CA ARG A 73 18.58 10.63 -6.43
C ARG A 73 19.06 9.25 -5.95
N ALA A 74 18.87 8.94 -4.67
CA ALA A 74 19.26 7.65 -4.11
C ALA A 74 18.46 6.50 -4.74
N ALA A 75 17.14 6.62 -4.84
CA ALA A 75 16.29 5.64 -5.51
C ALA A 75 16.73 5.41 -6.97
N ASN A 76 16.92 6.49 -7.75
CA ASN A 76 17.36 6.41 -9.13
C ASN A 76 18.76 5.77 -9.27
N ARG A 77 19.69 6.12 -8.39
CA ARG A 77 21.04 5.55 -8.39
C ARG A 77 21.04 4.03 -8.27
N TRP A 78 20.16 3.49 -7.44
CA TRP A 78 20.07 2.06 -7.15
C TRP A 78 18.98 1.33 -7.95
N GLY A 79 18.30 2.04 -8.89
CA GLY A 79 17.26 1.45 -9.73
C GLY A 79 16.03 1.01 -8.95
N MET A 80 15.77 1.60 -7.77
CA MET A 80 14.66 1.25 -6.90
C MET A 80 13.45 2.17 -7.12
N GLN A 81 12.24 1.60 -7.04
CA GLN A 81 10.99 2.34 -7.07
C GLN A 81 10.55 2.73 -5.64
N ILE A 82 9.64 3.69 -5.55
CA ILE A 82 9.01 4.08 -4.29
C ILE A 82 7.50 3.78 -4.44
N PRO A 83 7.04 2.57 -4.03
CA PRO A 83 5.65 2.14 -4.24
C PRO A 83 4.65 3.00 -3.47
N SER A 84 5.02 3.44 -2.28
CA SER A 84 4.17 4.19 -1.38
C SER A 84 4.98 5.07 -0.44
N LEU A 85 4.30 6.11 0.07
CA LEU A 85 4.74 6.90 1.20
C LEU A 85 3.81 6.63 2.37
N SER A 86 4.34 6.33 3.56
CA SER A 86 3.52 5.97 4.72
C SER A 86 3.50 7.04 5.81
N SER A 87 2.44 7.00 6.62
CA SER A 87 2.28 7.84 7.81
C SER A 87 2.52 9.34 7.55
N PRO A 88 1.63 10.02 6.82
CA PRO A 88 1.72 11.46 6.61
C PRO A 88 1.48 12.27 7.89
N PHE A 89 1.02 11.60 8.97
CA PHE A 89 0.68 12.22 10.23
C PHE A 89 1.85 12.20 11.22
N GLY A 90 2.05 13.31 11.93
CA GLY A 90 2.93 13.40 13.09
C GLY A 90 2.21 13.01 14.39
N ARG A 91 2.92 13.18 15.53
CA ARG A 91 2.35 12.95 16.86
C ARG A 91 1.10 13.84 17.06
N GLY A 92 0.01 13.26 17.56
CA GLY A 92 -1.24 13.96 17.82
C GLY A 92 -2.10 14.24 16.59
N SER A 93 -1.73 13.73 15.44
CA SER A 93 -2.48 13.86 14.18
C SER A 93 -2.91 12.50 13.66
N ALA A 94 -4.16 12.41 13.23
CA ALA A 94 -4.75 11.20 12.63
C ALA A 94 -5.95 11.59 11.77
N MET A 95 -6.52 10.64 11.02
CA MET A 95 -7.65 10.92 10.12
C MET A 95 -8.90 11.47 10.82
N ASN A 96 -9.11 11.14 12.10
CA ASN A 96 -10.21 11.66 12.91
C ASN A 96 -9.90 13.04 13.56
N LYS A 97 -8.76 13.66 13.24
CA LYS A 97 -8.38 14.98 13.76
C LYS A 97 -8.59 16.08 12.72
N PRO A 98 -8.95 17.30 13.14
CA PRO A 98 -9.25 18.41 12.20
C PRO A 98 -8.12 18.77 11.24
N ASN A 99 -6.86 18.50 11.60
CA ASN A 99 -5.68 18.81 10.77
C ASN A 99 -5.29 17.69 9.80
N ALA A 100 -6.05 16.60 9.70
CA ALA A 100 -5.76 15.47 8.82
C ALA A 100 -5.61 15.91 7.35
N GLY A 101 -6.53 16.73 6.86
CA GLY A 101 -6.50 17.25 5.51
C GLY A 101 -5.26 18.09 5.20
N GLU A 102 -4.76 18.85 6.16
CA GLU A 102 -3.53 19.65 6.01
C GLU A 102 -2.29 18.77 5.81
N PHE A 103 -2.15 17.71 6.61
CA PHE A 103 -1.04 16.78 6.47
C PHE A 103 -1.08 16.03 5.13
N LEU A 104 -2.25 15.61 4.68
CA LEU A 104 -2.40 14.94 3.39
C LEU A 104 -2.09 15.90 2.23
N ARG A 105 -2.51 17.17 2.30
CA ARG A 105 -2.14 18.20 1.30
C ARG A 105 -0.63 18.43 1.23
N LYS A 106 0.12 18.24 2.32
CA LYS A 106 1.60 18.28 2.31
C LYS A 106 2.21 17.00 1.74
N ALA A 107 1.58 15.85 1.95
CA ALA A 107 2.09 14.55 1.51
C ALA A 107 1.90 14.31 0.01
N ILE A 108 0.78 14.75 -0.58
CA ILE A 108 0.45 14.51 -1.99
C ILE A 108 1.55 15.03 -2.94
N PRO A 109 2.02 16.28 -2.84
CA PRO A 109 3.12 16.78 -3.69
C PRO A 109 4.44 16.01 -3.48
N CYS A 110 4.66 15.45 -2.30
CA CYS A 110 5.85 14.62 -2.05
C CYS A 110 5.79 13.31 -2.84
N ALA A 111 4.62 12.67 -2.86
CA ALA A 111 4.39 11.45 -3.62
C ALA A 111 4.54 11.70 -5.11
N GLU A 112 3.92 12.74 -5.64
CA GLU A 112 4.06 13.17 -7.04
C GLU A 112 5.53 13.40 -7.41
N PHE A 113 6.27 14.19 -6.62
CA PHE A 113 7.68 14.48 -6.88
C PHE A 113 8.54 13.21 -6.89
N LEU A 114 8.30 12.28 -5.97
CA LEU A 114 9.05 11.03 -5.87
C LEU A 114 8.63 10.01 -6.92
N GLY A 115 7.46 10.16 -7.54
CA GLY A 115 6.87 9.19 -8.47
C GLY A 115 6.23 8.01 -7.73
N SER A 116 5.79 8.23 -6.49
CA SER A 116 5.04 7.26 -5.70
C SER A 116 3.55 7.35 -6.02
N SER A 117 2.91 6.22 -6.31
CA SER A 117 1.51 6.19 -6.69
C SER A 117 0.53 6.03 -5.51
N VAL A 118 1.03 5.78 -4.30
CA VAL A 118 0.19 5.56 -3.12
C VAL A 118 0.71 6.34 -1.91
N ILE A 119 -0.19 6.93 -1.15
CA ILE A 119 0.07 7.39 0.22
C ILE A 119 -0.71 6.48 1.16
N LEU A 120 0.00 5.74 2.02
CA LEU A 120 -0.59 4.97 3.10
C LEU A 120 -1.07 5.93 4.19
N VAL A 121 -2.37 5.91 4.46
CA VAL A 121 -3.08 6.77 5.42
C VAL A 121 -3.50 5.92 6.61
N PRO A 122 -2.68 5.86 7.70
CA PRO A 122 -2.95 4.98 8.84
C PRO A 122 -3.85 5.66 9.87
N PHE A 123 -4.85 4.92 10.36
CA PHE A 123 -5.70 5.34 11.49
C PHE A 123 -6.25 4.13 12.24
N PHE A 124 -5.77 3.90 13.46
CA PHE A 124 -6.04 2.69 14.24
C PHE A 124 -6.64 3.00 15.60
N ARG A 125 -7.36 2.04 16.19
CA ARG A 125 -7.93 2.09 17.54
C ARG A 125 -8.75 3.36 17.75
N ASP A 126 -8.45 4.16 18.77
CA ASP A 126 -9.17 5.40 19.10
C ASP A 126 -9.12 6.48 17.99
N ASN A 127 -8.21 6.32 17.03
CA ASN A 127 -8.15 7.17 15.83
C ASN A 127 -8.99 6.62 14.67
N CYS A 128 -9.58 5.44 14.82
CA CYS A 128 -10.42 4.81 13.81
C CYS A 128 -11.89 5.10 14.13
N PRO A 129 -12.69 5.62 13.18
CA PRO A 129 -14.09 5.93 13.44
C PRO A 129 -14.92 4.64 13.55
N SER A 130 -15.95 4.66 14.37
CA SER A 130 -17.02 3.65 14.31
C SER A 130 -17.89 3.88 13.07
N MET A 131 -18.05 2.85 12.22
CA MET A 131 -18.88 2.91 11.02
C MET A 131 -20.40 2.81 11.32
N SER A 132 -20.79 2.64 12.59
CA SER A 132 -22.17 2.74 13.06
C SER A 132 -22.54 4.14 13.58
N ASP A 133 -21.57 5.05 13.68
CA ASP A 133 -21.76 6.41 14.20
C ASP A 133 -21.29 7.45 13.15
N GLU A 134 -22.25 8.10 12.51
CA GLU A 134 -21.99 9.09 11.46
C GLU A 134 -21.21 10.30 11.97
N SER A 135 -21.37 10.66 13.23
CA SER A 135 -20.62 11.77 13.83
C SER A 135 -19.12 11.49 13.88
N GLN A 136 -18.71 10.21 13.87
CA GLN A 136 -17.32 9.78 13.84
C GLN A 136 -16.79 9.59 12.42
N TYR A 137 -17.49 8.83 11.56
CA TYR A 137 -17.01 8.58 10.20
C TYR A 137 -17.27 9.73 9.22
N GLY A 138 -18.29 10.52 9.42
CA GLY A 138 -18.67 11.61 8.52
C GLY A 138 -17.54 12.60 8.24
N PRO A 139 -16.85 13.16 9.23
CA PRO A 139 -15.70 14.04 9.04
C PRO A 139 -14.53 13.38 8.27
N VAL A 140 -14.30 12.08 8.47
CA VAL A 140 -13.28 11.32 7.74
C VAL A 140 -13.66 11.18 6.26
N VAL A 141 -14.91 10.80 5.98
CA VAL A 141 -15.47 10.70 4.63
C VAL A 141 -15.39 12.04 3.91
N GLU A 142 -15.81 13.12 4.56
CA GLU A 142 -15.79 14.46 3.96
C GLU A 142 -14.37 14.92 3.62
N THR A 143 -13.40 14.71 4.52
CA THR A 143 -11.98 15.00 4.27
C THR A 143 -11.47 14.23 3.07
N LEU A 144 -11.80 12.93 2.96
CA LEU A 144 -11.36 12.09 1.86
C LEU A 144 -12.03 12.46 0.52
N LYS A 145 -13.32 12.84 0.53
CA LYS A 145 -14.02 13.39 -0.65
C LYS A 145 -13.35 14.64 -1.20
N GLN A 146 -12.92 15.54 -0.33
CA GLN A 146 -12.23 16.76 -0.72
C GLN A 146 -10.82 16.49 -1.26
N LEU A 147 -10.14 15.45 -0.77
CA LEU A 147 -8.75 15.15 -1.14
C LEU A 147 -8.62 14.13 -2.26
N GLY A 148 -9.64 13.33 -2.53
CA GLY A 148 -9.63 12.37 -3.64
C GLY A 148 -9.29 13.02 -4.98
N PRO A 149 -9.98 14.10 -5.41
CA PRO A 149 -9.62 14.82 -6.63
C PRO A 149 -8.20 15.39 -6.63
N VAL A 150 -7.75 15.96 -5.51
CA VAL A 150 -6.40 16.52 -5.38
C VAL A 150 -5.34 15.42 -5.54
N ALA A 151 -5.59 14.25 -4.95
CA ALA A 151 -4.71 13.09 -5.11
C ALA A 151 -4.73 12.57 -6.56
N ALA A 152 -5.91 12.56 -7.21
CA ALA A 152 -6.05 12.16 -8.61
C ALA A 152 -5.26 13.06 -9.57
N ASP A 153 -5.32 14.37 -9.38
CA ASP A 153 -4.58 15.35 -10.18
C ASP A 153 -3.06 15.13 -10.09
N ALA A 154 -2.57 14.66 -8.93
CA ALA A 154 -1.17 14.29 -8.71
C ALA A 154 -0.82 12.84 -9.11
N GLY A 155 -1.78 12.07 -9.64
CA GLY A 155 -1.59 10.64 -9.96
C GLY A 155 -1.40 9.74 -8.73
N VAL A 156 -1.93 10.15 -7.58
CA VAL A 156 -1.74 9.49 -6.27
C VAL A 156 -3.05 8.88 -5.78
N ILE A 157 -2.97 7.73 -5.12
CA ILE A 157 -4.07 7.07 -4.42
C ILE A 157 -3.86 7.26 -2.91
N LEU A 158 -4.90 7.65 -2.19
CA LEU A 158 -4.94 7.63 -0.72
C LEU A 158 -5.33 6.22 -0.29
N GLY A 159 -4.36 5.44 0.16
CA GLY A 159 -4.53 4.05 0.59
C GLY A 159 -4.81 3.99 2.09
N LEU A 160 -6.05 3.67 2.47
CA LEU A 160 -6.49 3.64 3.86
C LEU A 160 -6.05 2.35 4.55
N GLU A 161 -5.32 2.47 5.64
CA GLU A 161 -4.96 1.35 6.51
C GLU A 161 -5.49 1.61 7.93
N ASN A 162 -6.33 0.71 8.45
CA ASN A 162 -7.04 0.96 9.69
C ASN A 162 -7.40 -0.31 10.46
N SER A 163 -8.14 -0.16 11.57
CA SER A 163 -8.61 -1.25 12.42
C SER A 163 -10.07 -1.67 12.19
N LEU A 164 -10.69 -1.26 11.07
CA LEU A 164 -12.03 -1.70 10.69
C LEU A 164 -12.01 -3.12 10.10
N ASP A 165 -13.14 -3.81 10.18
CA ASP A 165 -13.30 -5.07 9.45
C ASP A 165 -13.48 -4.84 7.92
N PRO A 166 -13.35 -5.87 7.09
CA PRO A 166 -13.45 -5.70 5.64
C PRO A 166 -14.78 -5.13 5.14
N ALA A 167 -15.91 -5.40 5.83
CA ALA A 167 -17.22 -4.88 5.44
C ALA A 167 -17.33 -3.37 5.74
N ASP A 168 -16.87 -2.96 6.90
CA ASP A 168 -16.80 -1.55 7.28
C ASP A 168 -15.80 -0.77 6.40
N ASN A 169 -14.70 -1.39 6.02
CA ASN A 169 -13.76 -0.83 5.06
C ASN A 169 -14.39 -0.63 3.68
N ALA A 170 -15.14 -1.61 3.18
CA ALA A 170 -15.89 -1.45 1.92
C ALA A 170 -16.90 -0.30 2.02
N LYS A 171 -17.66 -0.24 3.12
CA LYS A 171 -18.60 0.85 3.39
C LYS A 171 -17.91 2.21 3.40
N LEU A 172 -16.77 2.35 4.08
CA LEU A 172 -16.02 3.60 4.14
C LEU A 172 -15.57 4.07 2.75
N VAL A 173 -14.95 3.20 1.97
CA VAL A 173 -14.49 3.52 0.61
C VAL A 173 -15.66 3.87 -0.30
N ASP A 174 -16.79 3.13 -0.22
CA ASP A 174 -17.98 3.38 -1.02
C ASP A 174 -18.67 4.71 -0.65
N LEU A 175 -18.68 5.08 0.64
CA LEU A 175 -19.19 6.39 1.10
C LEU A 175 -18.34 7.55 0.58
N VAL A 176 -17.01 7.37 0.47
CA VAL A 176 -16.14 8.38 -0.17
C VAL A 176 -16.42 8.46 -1.67
N GLY A 177 -16.57 7.32 -2.34
CA GLY A 177 -16.99 7.22 -3.74
C GLY A 177 -15.97 7.79 -4.74
N HIS A 178 -14.69 7.87 -4.40
CA HIS A 178 -13.65 8.40 -5.29
C HIS A 178 -12.59 7.32 -5.65
N PRO A 179 -12.24 7.11 -6.94
CA PRO A 179 -11.36 6.04 -7.37
C PRO A 179 -9.92 6.15 -6.84
N ASN A 180 -9.49 7.33 -6.41
CA ASN A 180 -8.19 7.56 -5.80
C ASN A 180 -8.22 7.50 -4.25
N VAL A 181 -9.28 6.94 -3.67
CA VAL A 181 -9.35 6.58 -2.25
C VAL A 181 -9.67 5.09 -2.18
N ARG A 182 -8.72 4.29 -1.74
CA ARG A 182 -8.81 2.82 -1.71
C ARG A 182 -8.22 2.27 -0.42
N MET A 183 -8.28 0.97 -0.24
CA MET A 183 -7.68 0.28 0.89
C MET A 183 -6.19 -0.02 0.63
N TYR A 184 -5.36 0.32 1.58
CA TYR A 184 -4.06 -0.29 1.77
C TYR A 184 -4.28 -1.45 2.74
N PHE A 185 -4.40 -2.67 2.22
CA PHE A 185 -4.97 -3.76 2.99
C PHE A 185 -3.88 -4.57 3.70
N ASP A 186 -3.85 -4.48 5.03
CA ASP A 186 -3.00 -5.28 5.89
C ASP A 186 -3.82 -6.38 6.58
N LEU A 187 -3.62 -7.62 6.15
CA LEU A 187 -4.38 -8.76 6.65
C LEU A 187 -4.03 -9.08 8.11
N ASP A 188 -2.75 -8.97 8.48
CA ASP A 188 -2.31 -9.27 9.85
C ASP A 188 -2.89 -8.27 10.85
N ASN A 189 -2.98 -6.99 10.48
CA ASN A 189 -3.66 -5.98 11.30
C ASN A 189 -5.13 -6.34 11.51
N GLY A 190 -5.85 -6.80 10.49
CA GLY A 190 -7.24 -7.21 10.64
C GLY A 190 -7.42 -8.34 11.66
N GLU A 191 -6.60 -9.39 11.60
CA GLU A 191 -6.61 -10.46 12.62
C GLU A 191 -6.22 -9.95 14.00
N PHE A 192 -5.20 -9.07 14.08
CA PHE A 192 -4.73 -8.48 15.34
C PHE A 192 -5.80 -7.62 16.02
N TYR A 193 -6.58 -6.86 15.26
CA TYR A 193 -7.66 -6.02 15.79
C TYR A 193 -8.98 -6.77 16.02
N GLY A 194 -8.98 -8.09 15.94
CA GLY A 194 -10.11 -8.92 16.40
C GLY A 194 -11.04 -9.40 15.28
N HIS A 195 -10.71 -9.18 14.01
CA HIS A 195 -11.53 -9.60 12.87
C HIS A 195 -11.17 -11.01 12.36
N LYS A 196 -10.94 -11.92 13.33
CA LYS A 196 -10.51 -13.31 13.06
C LYS A 196 -11.39 -14.02 12.03
N GLY A 197 -10.75 -14.60 11.02
CA GLY A 197 -11.40 -15.34 9.95
C GLY A 197 -12.15 -14.49 8.93
N LYS A 198 -12.18 -13.15 9.08
CA LYS A 198 -12.84 -12.25 8.13
C LYS A 198 -11.88 -11.69 7.07
N VAL A 199 -10.57 -11.61 7.36
CA VAL A 199 -9.62 -10.88 6.51
C VAL A 199 -9.35 -11.56 5.18
N ILE A 200 -9.18 -12.87 5.13
CA ILE A 200 -8.96 -13.60 3.87
C ILE A 200 -10.21 -13.54 2.98
N PRO A 201 -11.43 -13.87 3.47
CA PRO A 201 -12.66 -13.62 2.70
C PRO A 201 -12.85 -12.15 2.33
N GLY A 202 -12.35 -11.24 3.16
CA GLY A 202 -12.36 -9.80 2.94
C GLY A 202 -11.63 -9.35 1.66
N ILE A 203 -10.61 -10.09 1.22
CA ILE A 203 -9.94 -9.83 -0.07
C ILE A 203 -10.96 -9.87 -1.21
N LYS A 204 -11.82 -10.89 -1.22
CA LYS A 204 -12.84 -11.06 -2.25
C LYS A 204 -13.97 -10.04 -2.12
N LEU A 205 -14.35 -9.71 -0.89
CA LEU A 205 -15.37 -8.69 -0.60
C LEU A 205 -14.92 -7.30 -1.09
N LEU A 206 -13.69 -6.90 -0.79
CA LEU A 206 -13.11 -5.64 -1.24
C LEU A 206 -12.87 -5.64 -2.76
N GLY A 207 -12.39 -6.75 -3.29
CA GLY A 207 -12.08 -6.89 -4.70
C GLY A 207 -10.88 -6.03 -5.12
N ARG A 208 -10.47 -6.18 -6.39
CA ARG A 208 -9.36 -5.44 -6.98
C ARG A 208 -9.56 -3.92 -6.96
N ASP A 209 -10.79 -3.47 -7.15
CA ASP A 209 -11.06 -2.05 -7.35
C ASP A 209 -10.93 -1.24 -6.05
N ARG A 210 -11.18 -1.87 -4.88
CA ARG A 210 -11.03 -1.22 -3.58
C ARG A 210 -9.65 -1.43 -2.95
N ILE A 211 -8.83 -2.39 -3.39
CA ILE A 211 -7.48 -2.62 -2.84
C ILE A 211 -6.45 -1.98 -3.77
N CYS A 212 -5.71 -0.99 -3.28
CA CYS A 212 -4.60 -0.39 -4.02
C CYS A 212 -3.25 -1.05 -3.72
N GLN A 213 -3.03 -1.48 -2.48
CA GLN A 213 -1.77 -2.06 -2.03
C GLN A 213 -1.98 -3.00 -0.85
N VAL A 214 -1.05 -3.95 -0.65
CA VAL A 214 -1.14 -4.96 0.42
C VAL A 214 0.14 -4.96 1.24
N HIS A 215 0.00 -4.88 2.59
CA HIS A 215 1.08 -5.23 3.52
C HIS A 215 1.09 -6.72 3.82
N VAL A 216 2.30 -7.28 3.84
CA VAL A 216 2.55 -8.71 4.13
C VAL A 216 3.61 -8.81 5.22
N LYS A 217 3.27 -9.47 6.31
CA LYS A 217 4.17 -9.69 7.46
C LYS A 217 3.85 -10.98 8.20
N ASN A 218 4.82 -11.48 8.94
CA ASN A 218 4.67 -12.56 9.91
C ASN A 218 5.60 -12.32 11.11
N GLU A 219 5.60 -11.09 11.62
CA GLU A 219 6.51 -10.61 12.66
C GLU A 219 7.99 -10.80 12.26
N GLU A 220 8.76 -11.59 13.00
CA GLU A 220 10.16 -11.91 12.71
C GLU A 220 10.33 -13.24 11.94
N ARG A 221 9.22 -13.95 11.71
CA ARG A 221 9.19 -15.24 11.00
C ARG A 221 9.10 -15.05 9.49
N LEU A 222 9.43 -16.11 8.77
CA LEU A 222 9.19 -16.12 7.33
C LEU A 222 7.68 -16.18 7.02
N ILE A 223 7.30 -15.62 5.88
CA ILE A 223 5.89 -15.58 5.44
C ILE A 223 5.33 -17.00 5.21
N GLU A 224 6.17 -17.97 4.86
CA GLU A 224 5.77 -19.37 4.68
C GLU A 224 5.51 -20.14 5.99
N GLU A 225 5.98 -19.59 7.12
CA GLU A 225 5.82 -20.21 8.44
C GLU A 225 4.44 -19.92 9.04
N PRO A 226 3.93 -20.81 9.91
CA PRO A 226 2.65 -20.56 10.59
C PRO A 226 2.61 -19.24 11.34
N GLY A 227 1.55 -18.46 11.17
CA GLY A 227 1.33 -17.15 11.80
C GLY A 227 -0.15 -16.88 12.00
N ARG A 228 -0.52 -15.59 12.17
CA ARG A 228 -1.93 -15.18 12.24
C ARG A 228 -2.65 -15.41 10.91
N ILE A 229 -1.93 -15.25 9.80
CA ILE A 229 -2.47 -15.36 8.45
C ILE A 229 -2.00 -16.67 7.80
N ASP A 230 -2.93 -17.41 7.20
CA ASP A 230 -2.60 -18.40 6.17
C ASP A 230 -2.28 -17.66 4.87
N TRP A 231 -1.00 -17.30 4.68
CA TRP A 231 -0.55 -16.56 3.51
C TRP A 231 -0.75 -17.31 2.20
N ARG A 232 -0.77 -18.66 2.21
CA ARG A 232 -1.09 -19.43 0.99
C ARG A 232 -2.55 -19.21 0.58
N ALA A 233 -3.46 -19.24 1.53
CA ALA A 233 -4.87 -18.93 1.28
C ALA A 233 -5.05 -17.48 0.85
N ALA A 234 -4.37 -16.53 1.50
CA ALA A 234 -4.43 -15.11 1.14
C ALA A 234 -3.94 -14.85 -0.28
N PHE A 235 -2.81 -15.44 -0.71
CA PHE A 235 -2.31 -15.27 -2.08
C PHE A 235 -3.22 -15.92 -3.13
N ARG A 236 -3.87 -17.05 -2.83
CA ARG A 236 -4.91 -17.62 -3.71
C ARG A 236 -6.08 -16.65 -3.89
N GLU A 237 -6.54 -15.99 -2.83
CA GLU A 237 -7.62 -15.00 -2.93
C GLU A 237 -7.18 -13.73 -3.67
N LEU A 238 -5.97 -13.21 -3.44
CA LEU A 238 -5.42 -12.08 -4.21
C LEU A 238 -5.34 -12.42 -5.70
N LYS A 239 -4.93 -13.65 -6.05
CA LYS A 239 -4.93 -14.13 -7.43
C LYS A 239 -6.35 -14.23 -8.00
N SER A 240 -7.33 -14.70 -7.21
CA SER A 240 -8.73 -14.85 -7.64
C SER A 240 -9.36 -13.51 -8.07
N ILE A 241 -9.00 -12.42 -7.40
CA ILE A 241 -9.44 -11.06 -7.74
C ILE A 241 -8.56 -10.38 -8.81
N ARG A 242 -7.55 -11.08 -9.34
CA ARG A 242 -6.56 -10.55 -10.30
C ARG A 242 -5.83 -9.32 -9.77
N TYR A 243 -5.41 -9.38 -8.51
CA TYR A 243 -4.64 -8.31 -7.90
C TYR A 243 -3.32 -8.08 -8.66
N ASP A 244 -3.03 -6.83 -9.01
CA ASP A 244 -1.84 -6.42 -9.77
C ASP A 244 -1.10 -5.23 -9.13
N GLY A 245 -1.46 -4.88 -7.90
CA GLY A 245 -0.79 -3.85 -7.12
C GLY A 245 0.55 -4.30 -6.52
N TRP A 246 1.12 -3.46 -5.69
CA TRP A 246 2.33 -3.80 -4.95
C TRP A 246 2.02 -4.65 -3.71
N ILE A 247 2.89 -5.62 -3.44
CA ILE A 247 3.00 -6.27 -2.13
C ILE A 247 4.19 -5.62 -1.43
N VAL A 248 3.95 -5.03 -0.25
CA VAL A 248 5.01 -4.42 0.56
C VAL A 248 5.23 -5.26 1.81
N LEU A 249 6.46 -5.74 1.98
CA LEU A 249 6.86 -6.50 3.15
C LEU A 249 7.05 -5.58 4.36
N GLU A 250 6.48 -5.98 5.49
CA GLU A 250 6.61 -5.31 6.78
C GLU A 250 7.21 -6.25 7.84
N SER A 251 8.04 -7.19 7.42
CA SER A 251 8.72 -8.14 8.32
C SER A 251 9.81 -7.46 9.14
N ARG A 252 9.99 -7.89 10.39
CA ARG A 252 10.99 -7.37 11.29
C ARG A 252 12.29 -8.16 11.17
N HIS A 253 13.42 -7.49 11.34
CA HIS A 253 14.75 -8.06 11.25
C HIS A 253 15.65 -7.50 12.34
N THR A 254 16.62 -8.30 12.82
CA THR A 254 17.57 -7.89 13.86
C THR A 254 18.89 -7.41 13.27
N THR A 255 19.29 -7.96 12.12
CA THR A 255 20.52 -7.61 11.41
C THR A 255 20.26 -7.37 9.94
N GLU A 256 21.17 -6.65 9.27
CA GLU A 256 21.10 -6.44 7.82
C GLU A 256 21.20 -7.75 7.04
N GLN A 257 22.02 -8.69 7.46
CA GLN A 257 22.12 -9.99 6.80
C GLN A 257 20.81 -10.76 6.90
N GLN A 258 20.18 -10.78 8.08
CA GLN A 258 18.85 -11.37 8.25
C GLN A 258 17.79 -10.69 7.37
N LEU A 259 17.83 -9.36 7.24
CA LEU A 259 16.94 -8.63 6.35
C LEU A 259 17.08 -9.14 4.90
N ILE A 260 18.32 -9.23 4.39
CA ILE A 260 18.59 -9.69 3.03
C ILE A 260 18.09 -11.13 2.82
N ASP A 261 18.50 -12.04 3.69
CA ASP A 261 18.21 -13.47 3.55
C ASP A 261 16.72 -13.77 3.69
N SER A 262 16.07 -13.24 4.74
CA SER A 262 14.65 -13.46 5.00
C SER A 262 13.76 -12.81 3.94
N THR A 263 14.09 -11.59 3.50
CA THR A 263 13.33 -10.91 2.46
C THR A 263 13.46 -11.63 1.13
N THR A 264 14.65 -12.10 0.77
CA THR A 264 14.87 -12.91 -0.44
C THR A 264 14.00 -14.16 -0.43
N ARG A 265 13.97 -14.89 0.69
CA ARG A 265 13.16 -16.10 0.86
C ARG A 265 11.66 -15.80 0.81
N ASN A 266 11.22 -14.73 1.46
CA ASN A 266 9.83 -14.27 1.40
C ASN A 266 9.40 -13.92 -0.03
N ILE A 267 10.24 -13.24 -0.81
CA ILE A 267 9.98 -12.91 -2.23
C ILE A 267 9.83 -14.19 -3.06
N GLN A 268 10.71 -15.16 -2.87
CA GLN A 268 10.63 -16.45 -3.57
C GLN A 268 9.32 -17.19 -3.27
N PHE A 269 8.92 -17.23 -1.99
CA PHE A 269 7.66 -17.82 -1.57
C PHE A 269 6.45 -17.10 -2.19
N ILE A 270 6.37 -15.77 -2.08
CA ILE A 270 5.27 -14.98 -2.65
C ILE A 270 5.15 -15.22 -4.16
N ARG A 271 6.25 -15.17 -4.90
CA ARG A 271 6.25 -15.41 -6.35
C ARG A 271 5.79 -16.80 -6.70
N LYS A 272 6.22 -17.82 -5.96
CA LYS A 272 5.76 -19.21 -6.14
C LYS A 272 4.25 -19.32 -5.97
N GLU A 273 3.69 -18.79 -4.88
CA GLU A 273 2.25 -18.89 -4.60
C GLU A 273 1.39 -18.10 -5.60
N LEU A 274 1.88 -16.97 -6.12
CA LEU A 274 1.15 -16.18 -7.12
C LEU A 274 1.28 -16.74 -8.54
N SER A 275 2.30 -17.53 -8.86
CA SER A 275 2.49 -18.15 -10.17
C SER A 275 1.83 -19.53 -10.30
N SER A 276 1.60 -20.22 -9.19
CA SER A 276 0.89 -21.52 -9.13
C SER A 276 -0.63 -21.33 -9.30
#